data_a343dd8158dbc60453bfb1f3f5684f72
#
_entry.id   a343dd8158dbc60453bfb1f3f5684f72
#
_cell.length_a   1.000
_cell.length_b   1.000
_cell.length_c   1.000
_cell.angle_alpha   90.00
_cell.angle_beta   90.00
_cell.angle_gamma   90.00
#
_symmetry.space_group_name_H-M   'P 1'
#
loop_
_entity.id
_entity.type
_entity.pdbx_description
1 polymer ?
#
loop_
_entity_poly.entity_id
_entity_poly.type
_entity_poly.pdbx_seq_one_letter_code
_entity_poly.pdbx_strand_id
1 'polypeptide(L)'
;MFRQRVRRGVVAAPGPETSPDASRPTGSILDQYVRDAPTSQLAVDVFAGEWSSRFPDGAGIAAGSVPLFEDPRITWVADQMGGVDGKRVLELGPLEAGHSYMLHQGGATVVAIEANTRAYLKCLIVKEIMQLDRCSFLLGDFVPYLDTTPERFDLLLASGVLYHSPDPVALLTAMARIADRVAIWTHYYEPDVVAADENKARMFVPAVEQVEWRGHQLHLHRRNYLESLQWSGFCGGPESSALWMERDDLITVLTELGLGTITVQADDLENPNGACVMLCAERR
;
A
#
# COMPACT_ATOMS: atom_id res chain seq x y z
N MET A 1 36.32 -67.38 36.58
CA MET A 1 35.26 -66.42 36.39
C MET A 1 35.74 -65.09 36.99
N PHE A 2 36.43 -64.23 36.22
CA PHE A 2 36.89 -62.97 36.71
C PHE A 2 36.20 -61.89 35.88
N ARG A 3 35.35 -61.08 36.52
CA ARG A 3 34.75 -59.84 35.88
C ARG A 3 35.72 -58.70 36.06
N GLN A 4 36.32 -58.25 34.97
CA GLN A 4 37.02 -56.96 34.89
C GLN A 4 36.06 -55.82 34.94
N ARG A 5 36.18 -54.93 35.96
CA ARG A 5 35.51 -53.63 36.01
C ARG A 5 36.30 -52.63 35.15
N VAL A 6 35.67 -52.21 34.05
CA VAL A 6 36.19 -51.08 33.29
C VAL A 6 35.82 -49.77 34.04
N ARG A 7 36.85 -49.08 34.53
CA ARG A 7 36.71 -47.71 35.05
C ARG A 7 36.52 -46.75 33.87
N ARG A 8 35.34 -46.13 33.73
CA ARG A 8 35.15 -44.98 32.83
C ARG A 8 35.71 -43.76 33.52
N GLY A 9 36.76 -43.17 32.94
CA GLY A 9 37.26 -41.86 33.31
C GLY A 9 36.23 -40.81 32.89
N VAL A 10 35.81 -39.97 33.83
CA VAL A 10 34.99 -38.79 33.56
C VAL A 10 35.93 -37.76 32.99
N VAL A 11 35.86 -37.47 31.68
CA VAL A 11 36.49 -36.32 31.08
C VAL A 11 35.64 -35.09 31.51
N ALA A 12 36.26 -34.18 32.22
CA ALA A 12 35.63 -32.91 32.57
C ALA A 12 35.21 -32.19 31.28
N ALA A 13 33.97 -31.77 31.20
CA ALA A 13 33.48 -30.92 30.17
C ALA A 13 34.29 -29.58 30.14
N PRO A 14 34.65 -29.03 28.97
CA PRO A 14 35.25 -27.71 28.92
C PRO A 14 34.27 -26.73 29.53
N GLY A 15 34.79 -25.82 30.36
CA GLY A 15 34.02 -24.72 30.95
C GLY A 15 33.37 -23.86 29.85
N PRO A 16 32.32 -23.09 30.20
CA PRO A 16 31.62 -22.30 29.22
C PRO A 16 32.61 -21.33 28.55
N GLU A 17 32.85 -21.54 27.27
CA GLU A 17 33.51 -20.53 26.43
C GLU A 17 32.66 -19.26 26.52
N THR A 18 33.24 -18.21 27.06
CA THR A 18 32.68 -16.86 27.00
C THR A 18 32.63 -16.48 25.53
N SER A 19 31.48 -16.67 24.90
CA SER A 19 31.19 -16.11 23.60
C SER A 19 31.47 -14.60 23.66
N PRO A 20 32.16 -14.02 22.65
CA PRO A 20 32.34 -12.58 22.60
C PRO A 20 30.95 -11.94 22.64
N ASP A 21 30.78 -11.01 23.56
CA ASP A 21 29.63 -10.14 23.71
C ASP A 21 29.52 -9.27 22.44
N ALA A 22 28.92 -9.86 21.41
CA ALA A 22 28.39 -9.10 20.31
C ALA A 22 27.18 -8.40 20.87
N SER A 23 27.33 -7.13 21.25
CA SER A 23 26.25 -6.22 21.65
C SER A 23 25.21 -6.20 20.53
N ARG A 24 24.24 -7.13 20.59
CA ARG A 24 23.07 -7.08 19.73
C ARG A 24 22.37 -5.75 20.00
N PRO A 25 21.99 -4.98 18.94
CA PRO A 25 21.20 -3.79 19.12
C PRO A 25 19.96 -4.17 19.94
N THR A 26 19.90 -3.76 21.17
CA THR A 26 18.73 -3.95 22.01
C THR A 26 17.61 -3.12 21.43
N GLY A 27 16.63 -3.77 20.80
CA GLY A 27 15.43 -3.12 20.27
C GLY A 27 15.07 -3.41 18.82
N SER A 28 15.87 -4.17 18.07
CA SER A 28 15.42 -4.64 16.73
C SER A 28 14.35 -5.71 16.87
N ILE A 29 13.26 -5.58 16.12
CA ILE A 29 12.22 -6.59 16.02
C ILE A 29 12.79 -7.96 15.60
N LEU A 30 13.90 -7.98 14.86
CA LEU A 30 14.57 -9.18 14.39
C LEU A 30 15.33 -9.94 15.48
N ASP A 31 15.52 -9.32 16.65
CA ASP A 31 16.28 -9.89 17.78
C ASP A 31 15.37 -10.38 18.92
N GLN A 32 14.06 -10.29 18.75
CA GLN A 32 13.08 -10.69 19.76
C GLN A 32 12.76 -12.18 19.68
N TYR A 33 12.52 -12.78 20.83
CA TYR A 33 12.06 -14.17 20.96
C TYR A 33 10.72 -14.20 21.68
N VAL A 34 9.69 -14.68 21.00
CA VAL A 34 8.39 -14.94 21.61
C VAL A 34 8.46 -16.27 22.36
N ARG A 35 7.94 -16.30 23.60
CA ARG A 35 7.93 -17.50 24.46
C ARG A 35 6.54 -18.11 24.65
N ASP A 36 5.52 -17.41 24.18
CA ASP A 36 4.14 -17.84 24.22
C ASP A 36 3.84 -18.84 23.10
N ALA A 37 2.77 -19.61 23.27
CA ALA A 37 2.28 -20.50 22.22
C ALA A 37 1.86 -19.69 20.98
N PRO A 38 2.07 -20.18 19.75
CA PRO A 38 1.76 -19.45 18.53
C PRO A 38 0.29 -19.05 18.43
N THR A 39 0.04 -17.77 18.10
CA THR A 39 -1.28 -17.23 17.78
C THR A 39 -1.17 -16.23 16.63
N SER A 40 -2.28 -16.00 15.92
CA SER A 40 -2.34 -14.95 14.89
C SER A 40 -2.09 -13.55 15.46
N GLN A 41 -2.53 -13.29 16.70
CA GLN A 41 -2.30 -12.02 17.38
C GLN A 41 -0.81 -11.75 17.59
N LEU A 42 -0.01 -12.73 17.98
CA LEU A 42 1.44 -12.57 18.16
C LEU A 42 2.14 -12.15 16.87
N ALA A 43 1.68 -12.64 15.72
CA ALA A 43 2.22 -12.22 14.43
C ALA A 43 1.85 -10.75 14.12
N VAL A 44 0.63 -10.32 14.45
CA VAL A 44 0.19 -8.92 14.30
C VAL A 44 0.92 -8.01 15.30
N ASP A 45 1.17 -8.46 16.51
CA ASP A 45 1.88 -7.71 17.55
C ASP A 45 3.34 -7.40 17.22
N VAL A 46 3.92 -8.06 16.20
CA VAL A 46 5.22 -7.67 15.61
C VAL A 46 5.24 -6.20 15.24
N PHE A 47 4.09 -5.66 14.82
CA PHE A 47 3.89 -4.24 14.48
C PHE A 47 2.85 -3.59 15.41
N ALA A 48 2.83 -3.95 16.69
CA ALA A 48 1.88 -3.39 17.66
C ALA A 48 1.95 -1.85 17.69
N GLY A 49 0.78 -1.19 17.59
CA GLY A 49 0.66 0.26 17.56
C GLY A 49 0.99 0.92 16.21
N GLU A 50 1.32 0.14 15.18
CA GLU A 50 1.66 0.64 13.84
C GLU A 50 0.63 0.28 12.77
N TRP A 51 -0.39 -0.49 13.11
CA TRP A 51 -1.46 -0.84 12.19
C TRP A 51 -2.44 0.32 12.00
N SER A 52 -2.73 0.66 10.76
CA SER A 52 -3.85 1.53 10.40
C SER A 52 -5.14 0.72 10.32
N SER A 53 -5.10 -0.46 9.71
CA SER A 53 -6.26 -1.28 9.40
C SER A 53 -6.81 -2.02 10.62
N ARG A 54 -8.15 -1.99 10.75
CA ARG A 54 -8.92 -2.88 11.61
C ARG A 54 -9.20 -4.18 10.85
N PHE A 55 -8.86 -5.31 11.44
CA PHE A 55 -9.24 -6.61 10.88
C PHE A 55 -10.76 -6.82 10.96
N PRO A 56 -11.34 -7.70 10.11
CA PRO A 56 -12.76 -8.05 10.19
C PRO A 56 -13.11 -8.61 11.58
N ASP A 57 -14.29 -8.29 12.08
CA ASP A 57 -14.72 -8.68 13.44
C ASP A 57 -14.62 -10.19 13.70
N GLY A 58 -14.88 -11.02 12.68
CA GLY A 58 -14.76 -12.48 12.76
C GLY A 58 -13.33 -13.02 12.93
N ALA A 59 -12.29 -12.21 12.70
CA ALA A 59 -10.89 -12.64 12.82
C ALA A 59 -10.41 -12.73 14.26
N GLY A 60 -11.05 -12.05 15.21
CA GLY A 60 -10.65 -12.01 16.62
C GLY A 60 -9.27 -11.41 16.86
N ILE A 61 -8.83 -10.46 16.00
CA ILE A 61 -7.51 -9.84 16.00
C ILE A 61 -7.64 -8.36 16.32
N ALA A 62 -6.88 -7.89 17.29
CA ALA A 62 -6.75 -6.47 17.61
C ALA A 62 -5.58 -5.84 16.85
N ALA A 63 -5.83 -4.73 16.14
CA ALA A 63 -4.82 -4.02 15.36
C ALA A 63 -5.15 -2.51 15.28
N GLY A 64 -5.29 -1.93 14.08
CA GLY A 64 -5.68 -0.55 13.86
C GLY A 64 -7.18 -0.31 13.98
N SER A 65 -7.65 0.84 13.48
CA SER A 65 -9.05 1.27 13.59
C SER A 65 -9.74 1.56 12.25
N VAL A 66 -8.97 1.73 11.17
CA VAL A 66 -9.51 2.07 9.85
C VAL A 66 -10.07 0.81 9.17
N PRO A 67 -11.33 0.78 8.72
CA PRO A 67 -12.00 -0.42 8.21
C PRO A 67 -11.60 -0.75 6.76
N LEU A 68 -10.29 -0.89 6.47
CA LEU A 68 -9.79 -1.17 5.11
C LEU A 68 -10.10 -2.59 4.61
N PHE A 69 -10.43 -3.52 5.51
CA PHE A 69 -10.90 -4.86 5.15
C PHE A 69 -12.41 -4.92 4.82
N GLU A 70 -13.12 -3.81 5.00
CA GLU A 70 -14.57 -3.65 4.78
C GLU A 70 -14.84 -2.32 4.06
N ASP A 71 -13.92 -1.88 3.21
CA ASP A 71 -13.96 -0.59 2.54
C ASP A 71 -15.06 -0.55 1.45
N PRO A 72 -16.08 0.31 1.58
CA PRO A 72 -17.18 0.38 0.61
C PRO A 72 -16.72 0.80 -0.80
N ARG A 73 -15.56 1.45 -0.92
CA ARG A 73 -14.97 1.81 -2.22
C ARG A 73 -14.64 0.56 -3.03
N ILE A 74 -14.12 -0.49 -2.38
CA ILE A 74 -13.76 -1.74 -3.06
C ILE A 74 -14.99 -2.55 -3.43
N THR A 75 -16.02 -2.55 -2.59
CA THR A 75 -17.33 -3.14 -2.95
C THR A 75 -17.88 -2.47 -4.20
N TRP A 76 -17.88 -1.12 -4.23
CA TRP A 76 -18.33 -0.39 -5.41
C TRP A 76 -17.48 -0.69 -6.65
N VAL A 77 -16.16 -0.78 -6.55
CA VAL A 77 -15.28 -1.18 -7.66
C VAL A 77 -15.67 -2.55 -8.21
N ALA A 78 -15.91 -3.52 -7.32
CA ALA A 78 -16.36 -4.85 -7.72
C ALA A 78 -17.70 -4.80 -8.46
N ASP A 79 -18.64 -3.96 -8.01
CA ASP A 79 -19.93 -3.76 -8.68
C ASP A 79 -19.77 -3.15 -10.08
N GLN A 80 -18.86 -2.15 -10.25
CA GLN A 80 -18.54 -1.57 -11.57
C GLN A 80 -17.94 -2.61 -12.53
N MET A 81 -17.32 -3.66 -12.00
CA MET A 81 -16.77 -4.78 -12.78
C MET A 81 -17.82 -5.85 -13.13
N GLY A 82 -19.03 -5.78 -12.57
CA GLY A 82 -20.00 -6.88 -12.63
C GLY A 82 -19.55 -8.10 -11.82
N GLY A 83 -18.74 -7.88 -10.78
CA GLY A 83 -18.03 -8.88 -9.99
C GLY A 83 -16.56 -9.01 -10.36
N VAL A 84 -15.75 -9.51 -9.43
CA VAL A 84 -14.29 -9.70 -9.62
C VAL A 84 -13.88 -11.18 -9.64
N ASP A 85 -14.85 -12.11 -9.63
CA ASP A 85 -14.55 -13.54 -9.67
C ASP A 85 -13.80 -13.92 -10.95
N GLY A 86 -12.70 -14.66 -10.79
CA GLY A 86 -11.80 -15.06 -11.87
C GLY A 86 -11.00 -13.91 -12.52
N LYS A 87 -11.17 -12.66 -12.07
CA LYS A 87 -10.43 -11.50 -12.60
C LYS A 87 -9.02 -11.43 -12.09
N ARG A 88 -8.12 -10.92 -12.92
CA ARG A 88 -6.74 -10.57 -12.55
C ARG A 88 -6.66 -9.09 -12.19
N VAL A 89 -6.31 -8.80 -10.96
CA VAL A 89 -6.20 -7.42 -10.45
C VAL A 89 -4.76 -7.11 -10.10
N LEU A 90 -4.28 -5.93 -10.54
CA LEU A 90 -3.06 -5.33 -10.02
C LEU A 90 -3.43 -4.24 -9.01
N GLU A 91 -2.91 -4.35 -7.80
CA GLU A 91 -3.05 -3.33 -6.76
C GLU A 91 -1.71 -2.62 -6.53
N LEU A 92 -1.73 -1.28 -6.55
CA LEU A 92 -0.57 -0.46 -6.22
C LEU A 92 -0.71 0.04 -4.79
N GLY A 93 0.33 -0.17 -3.96
CA GLY A 93 0.37 0.29 -2.58
C GLY A 93 -0.69 -0.35 -1.68
N PRO A 94 -0.69 -1.67 -1.48
CA PRO A 94 -1.71 -2.38 -0.69
C PRO A 94 -1.70 -2.02 0.81
N LEU A 95 -0.71 -1.27 1.28
CA LEU A 95 -0.49 -0.85 2.67
C LEU A 95 -0.47 -2.04 3.64
N GLU A 96 -1.64 -2.59 3.99
CA GLU A 96 -1.81 -3.70 4.94
C GLU A 96 -2.77 -4.77 4.39
N ALA A 97 -2.86 -4.86 3.06
CA ALA A 97 -3.62 -5.87 2.30
C ALA A 97 -5.15 -5.90 2.54
N GLY A 98 -5.76 -4.84 3.10
CA GLY A 98 -7.21 -4.79 3.33
C GLY A 98 -8.01 -4.90 2.03
N HIS A 99 -7.64 -4.12 1.02
CA HIS A 99 -8.29 -4.18 -0.30
C HIS A 99 -7.98 -5.48 -1.04
N SER A 100 -6.71 -5.96 -0.98
CA SER A 100 -6.34 -7.28 -1.52
C SER A 100 -7.20 -8.40 -0.92
N TYR A 101 -7.48 -8.34 0.40
CA TYR A 101 -8.38 -9.28 1.06
C TYR A 101 -9.78 -9.23 0.47
N MET A 102 -10.37 -8.04 0.32
CA MET A 102 -11.72 -7.89 -0.23
C MET A 102 -11.82 -8.42 -1.66
N LEU A 103 -10.83 -8.10 -2.51
CA LEU A 103 -10.74 -8.61 -3.88
C LEU A 103 -10.59 -10.14 -3.92
N HIS A 104 -9.75 -10.71 -3.04
CA HIS A 104 -9.58 -12.15 -2.88
C HIS A 104 -10.89 -12.83 -2.46
N GLN A 105 -11.63 -12.25 -1.50
CA GLN A 105 -12.94 -12.76 -1.07
C GLN A 105 -13.97 -12.72 -2.23
N GLY A 106 -13.86 -11.74 -3.12
CA GLY A 106 -14.65 -11.64 -4.34
C GLY A 106 -14.24 -12.61 -5.46
N GLY A 107 -13.22 -13.44 -5.27
CA GLY A 107 -12.77 -14.45 -6.23
C GLY A 107 -11.63 -14.00 -7.16
N ALA A 108 -11.10 -12.79 -7.00
CA ALA A 108 -10.00 -12.28 -7.83
C ALA A 108 -8.66 -12.96 -7.53
N THR A 109 -7.78 -12.98 -8.53
CA THR A 109 -6.35 -13.21 -8.37
C THR A 109 -5.66 -11.85 -8.33
N VAL A 110 -4.95 -11.55 -7.24
CA VAL A 110 -4.37 -10.23 -6.99
C VAL A 110 -2.84 -10.31 -7.05
N VAL A 111 -2.25 -9.41 -7.82
CA VAL A 111 -0.83 -9.04 -7.69
C VAL A 111 -0.81 -7.67 -7.03
N ALA A 112 -0.09 -7.52 -5.93
CA ALA A 112 0.00 -6.26 -5.20
C ALA A 112 1.47 -5.86 -5.01
N ILE A 113 1.80 -4.60 -5.28
CA ILE A 113 3.18 -4.11 -5.23
C ILE A 113 3.28 -3.03 -4.15
N GLU A 114 4.17 -3.27 -3.18
CA GLU A 114 4.41 -2.38 -2.05
C GLU A 114 5.89 -1.99 -1.96
N ALA A 115 6.16 -0.69 -1.96
CA ALA A 115 7.51 -0.17 -1.87
C ALA A 115 7.99 -0.03 -0.42
N ASN A 116 7.08 0.17 0.52
CA ASN A 116 7.40 0.29 1.94
C ASN A 116 7.62 -1.10 2.55
N THR A 117 8.85 -1.40 2.97
CA THR A 117 9.22 -2.71 3.54
C THR A 117 8.34 -3.10 4.74
N ARG A 118 7.99 -2.14 5.59
CA ARG A 118 7.16 -2.40 6.78
C ARG A 118 5.73 -2.77 6.40
N ALA A 119 5.13 -2.02 5.47
CA ALA A 119 3.81 -2.32 4.92
C ALA A 119 3.81 -3.68 4.18
N TYR A 120 4.83 -3.95 3.37
CA TYR A 120 4.99 -5.24 2.72
C TYR A 120 5.01 -6.42 3.71
N LEU A 121 5.77 -6.31 4.81
CA LEU A 121 5.81 -7.36 5.84
C LEU A 121 4.45 -7.54 6.53
N LYS A 122 3.70 -6.47 6.74
CA LYS A 122 2.32 -6.54 7.23
C LYS A 122 1.40 -7.27 6.24
N CYS A 123 1.55 -7.01 4.93
CA CYS A 123 0.81 -7.76 3.90
C CYS A 123 1.11 -9.26 3.95
N LEU A 124 2.35 -9.67 4.20
CA LEU A 124 2.70 -11.10 4.33
C LEU A 124 2.07 -11.72 5.60
N ILE A 125 2.03 -10.98 6.71
CA ILE A 125 1.33 -11.42 7.93
C ILE A 125 -0.16 -11.60 7.65
N VAL A 126 -0.79 -10.62 7.01
CA VAL A 126 -2.22 -10.70 6.64
C VAL A 126 -2.47 -11.84 5.67
N LYS A 127 -1.59 -12.03 4.68
CA LYS A 127 -1.71 -13.14 3.73
C LYS A 127 -1.78 -14.49 4.43
N GLU A 128 -0.90 -14.72 5.39
CA GLU A 128 -0.86 -15.98 6.14
C GLU A 128 -2.10 -16.14 7.03
N ILE A 129 -2.43 -15.13 7.81
CA ILE A 129 -3.55 -15.18 8.78
C ILE A 129 -4.90 -15.33 8.08
N MET A 130 -5.11 -14.58 6.99
CA MET A 130 -6.37 -14.53 6.25
C MET A 130 -6.42 -15.53 5.09
N GLN A 131 -5.36 -16.36 4.92
CA GLN A 131 -5.25 -17.39 3.89
C GLN A 131 -5.48 -16.85 2.47
N LEU A 132 -4.77 -15.75 2.12
CA LEU A 132 -4.90 -15.11 0.81
C LEU A 132 -4.08 -15.86 -0.25
N ASP A 133 -4.49 -17.07 -0.59
CA ASP A 133 -3.79 -18.00 -1.50
C ASP A 133 -3.74 -17.50 -2.95
N ARG A 134 -4.70 -16.66 -3.37
CA ARG A 134 -4.72 -16.01 -4.69
C ARG A 134 -4.10 -14.61 -4.72
N CYS A 135 -3.44 -14.18 -3.62
CA CYS A 135 -2.72 -12.91 -3.58
C CYS A 135 -1.21 -13.14 -3.64
N SER A 136 -0.54 -12.35 -4.47
CA SER A 136 0.92 -12.26 -4.55
C SER A 136 1.36 -10.86 -4.19
N PHE A 137 2.13 -10.72 -3.11
CA PHE A 137 2.71 -9.43 -2.70
C PHE A 137 4.16 -9.35 -3.16
N LEU A 138 4.50 -8.26 -3.85
CA LEU A 138 5.84 -7.99 -4.38
C LEU A 138 6.41 -6.77 -3.66
N LEU A 139 7.63 -6.88 -3.15
CA LEU A 139 8.34 -5.75 -2.56
C LEU A 139 9.09 -5.01 -3.67
N GLY A 140 8.78 -3.74 -3.85
CA GLY A 140 9.47 -2.90 -4.83
C GLY A 140 8.66 -1.69 -5.27
N ASP A 141 9.29 -0.88 -6.11
CA ASP A 141 8.65 0.24 -6.77
C ASP A 141 7.78 -0.25 -7.94
N PHE A 142 6.52 0.15 -7.93
CA PHE A 142 5.59 -0.22 -8.99
C PHE A 142 5.84 0.53 -10.31
N VAL A 143 6.51 1.69 -10.32
CA VAL A 143 6.77 2.45 -11.56
C VAL A 143 7.65 1.65 -12.52
N PRO A 144 8.86 1.16 -12.14
CA PRO A 144 9.65 0.31 -13.01
C PRO A 144 8.95 -1.01 -13.39
N TYR A 145 8.12 -1.57 -12.50
CA TYR A 145 7.34 -2.75 -12.82
C TYR A 145 6.30 -2.44 -13.90
N LEU A 146 5.53 -1.37 -13.75
CA LEU A 146 4.56 -0.92 -14.75
C LEU A 146 5.21 -0.70 -16.10
N ASP A 147 6.42 -0.12 -16.16
CA ASP A 147 7.12 0.18 -17.40
C ASP A 147 7.58 -1.07 -18.16
N THR A 148 7.94 -2.11 -17.44
CA THR A 148 8.62 -3.29 -18.03
C THR A 148 7.74 -4.54 -18.14
N THR A 149 6.65 -4.63 -17.37
CA THR A 149 5.81 -5.83 -17.37
C THR A 149 5.12 -6.04 -18.70
N PRO A 150 5.15 -7.28 -19.26
CA PRO A 150 4.33 -7.67 -20.41
C PRO A 150 2.91 -8.09 -19.98
N GLU A 151 2.64 -8.18 -18.69
CA GLU A 151 1.38 -8.65 -18.16
C GLU A 151 0.26 -7.64 -18.37
N ARG A 152 -0.96 -8.17 -18.51
CA ARG A 152 -2.18 -7.35 -18.53
C ARG A 152 -3.12 -7.79 -17.41
N PHE A 153 -3.89 -6.83 -16.95
CA PHE A 153 -4.83 -7.02 -15.84
C PHE A 153 -6.25 -6.57 -16.28
N ASP A 154 -7.25 -7.23 -15.73
CA ASP A 154 -8.66 -6.83 -15.92
C ASP A 154 -8.97 -5.51 -15.20
N LEU A 155 -8.28 -5.28 -14.08
CA LEU A 155 -8.39 -4.07 -13.26
C LEU A 155 -7.02 -3.69 -12.71
N LEU A 156 -6.71 -2.39 -12.71
CA LEU A 156 -5.64 -1.80 -11.92
C LEU A 156 -6.28 -0.93 -10.83
N LEU A 157 -5.98 -1.23 -9.57
CA LEU A 157 -6.44 -0.49 -8.40
C LEU A 157 -5.30 0.38 -7.87
N ALA A 158 -5.52 1.70 -7.80
CA ALA A 158 -4.62 2.69 -7.22
C ALA A 158 -5.36 3.52 -6.17
N SER A 159 -5.61 2.92 -5.01
CA SER A 159 -6.33 3.55 -3.91
C SER A 159 -5.34 4.17 -2.91
N GLY A 160 -5.22 5.50 -2.91
CA GLY A 160 -4.30 6.20 -2.02
C GLY A 160 -2.87 6.32 -2.56
N VAL A 161 -2.67 6.29 -3.88
CA VAL A 161 -1.36 6.21 -4.52
C VAL A 161 -1.02 7.43 -5.36
N LEU A 162 -1.93 7.87 -6.24
CA LEU A 162 -1.63 8.86 -7.27
C LEU A 162 -1.12 10.18 -6.70
N TYR A 163 -1.72 10.66 -5.62
CA TYR A 163 -1.33 11.90 -4.96
C TYR A 163 0.01 11.83 -4.20
N HIS A 164 0.65 10.68 -4.21
CA HIS A 164 2.02 10.47 -3.73
C HIS A 164 3.03 10.43 -4.87
N SER A 165 2.59 10.45 -6.12
CA SER A 165 3.48 10.36 -7.26
C SER A 165 4.27 11.66 -7.49
N PRO A 166 5.58 11.59 -7.77
CA PRO A 166 6.35 12.72 -8.27
C PRO A 166 6.03 13.06 -9.73
N ASP A 167 5.43 12.12 -10.48
CA ASP A 167 4.95 12.31 -11.85
C ASP A 167 3.63 11.54 -12.05
N PRO A 168 2.48 12.15 -11.70
CA PRO A 168 1.18 11.49 -11.80
C PRO A 168 0.76 11.22 -13.25
N VAL A 169 1.21 12.04 -14.22
CA VAL A 169 0.87 11.86 -15.64
C VAL A 169 1.58 10.65 -16.22
N ALA A 170 2.86 10.47 -15.91
CA ALA A 170 3.60 9.27 -16.29
C ALA A 170 3.00 8.01 -15.64
N LEU A 171 2.63 8.08 -14.35
CA LEU A 171 1.99 6.97 -13.64
C LEU A 171 0.66 6.56 -14.30
N LEU A 172 -0.24 7.51 -14.59
CA LEU A 172 -1.50 7.25 -15.29
C LEU A 172 -1.26 6.64 -16.67
N THR A 173 -0.24 7.12 -17.39
CA THR A 173 0.13 6.60 -18.70
C THR A 173 0.59 5.13 -18.61
N ALA A 174 1.41 4.80 -17.63
CA ALA A 174 1.86 3.43 -17.39
C ALA A 174 0.71 2.51 -16.98
N MET A 175 -0.20 2.97 -16.12
CA MET A 175 -1.40 2.23 -15.71
C MET A 175 -2.31 1.89 -16.92
N ALA A 176 -2.59 2.88 -17.79
CA ALA A 176 -3.44 2.70 -18.96
C ALA A 176 -2.85 1.75 -20.01
N ARG A 177 -1.53 1.51 -19.97
CA ARG A 177 -0.85 0.58 -20.88
C ARG A 177 -1.16 -0.88 -20.55
N ILE A 178 -1.35 -1.22 -19.29
CA ILE A 178 -1.44 -2.61 -18.81
C ILE A 178 -2.83 -3.03 -18.33
N ALA A 179 -3.77 -2.10 -18.22
CA ALA A 179 -5.15 -2.39 -17.86
C ALA A 179 -6.12 -1.57 -18.72
N ASP A 180 -7.25 -2.18 -19.07
CA ASP A 180 -8.33 -1.50 -19.79
C ASP A 180 -9.35 -0.87 -18.83
N ARG A 181 -9.21 -1.13 -17.54
CA ARG A 181 -9.98 -0.50 -16.47
C ARG A 181 -9.06 -0.15 -15.29
N VAL A 182 -9.22 1.07 -14.79
CA VAL A 182 -8.51 1.55 -13.61
C VAL A 182 -9.51 2.05 -12.57
N ALA A 183 -9.26 1.75 -11.30
CA ALA A 183 -10.00 2.32 -10.18
C ALA A 183 -9.02 3.16 -9.34
N ILE A 184 -9.35 4.42 -9.15
CA ILE A 184 -8.47 5.39 -8.51
C ILE A 184 -9.23 6.07 -7.37
N TRP A 185 -8.70 5.99 -6.14
CA TRP A 185 -9.01 6.93 -5.10
C TRP A 185 -7.80 7.82 -4.87
N THR A 186 -7.97 9.14 -5.01
CA THR A 186 -6.87 10.09 -4.91
C THR A 186 -7.34 11.43 -4.35
N HIS A 187 -6.44 12.12 -3.66
CA HIS A 187 -6.58 13.55 -3.46
C HIS A 187 -6.25 14.29 -4.75
N TYR A 188 -6.83 15.46 -4.91
CA TYR A 188 -6.52 16.40 -5.99
C TYR A 188 -6.41 17.82 -5.44
N TYR A 189 -5.78 18.71 -6.19
CA TYR A 189 -5.67 20.12 -5.81
C TYR A 189 -6.97 20.85 -6.13
N GLU A 190 -7.57 21.43 -5.08
CA GLU A 190 -8.74 22.31 -5.19
C GLU A 190 -8.39 23.64 -4.54
N PRO A 191 -8.28 24.75 -5.33
CA PRO A 191 -7.80 26.04 -4.83
C PRO A 191 -8.55 26.55 -3.61
N ASP A 192 -9.88 26.48 -3.63
CA ASP A 192 -10.73 27.01 -2.56
C ASP A 192 -10.57 26.20 -1.27
N VAL A 193 -10.45 24.87 -1.36
CA VAL A 193 -10.23 23.97 -0.22
C VAL A 193 -8.85 24.18 0.40
N VAL A 194 -7.85 24.42 -0.43
CA VAL A 194 -6.48 24.66 0.05
C VAL A 194 -6.38 26.04 0.69
N ALA A 195 -6.95 27.08 0.04
CA ALA A 195 -6.90 28.44 0.55
C ALA A 195 -7.69 28.66 1.86
N ALA A 196 -8.71 27.85 2.10
CA ALA A 196 -9.54 27.91 3.31
C ALA A 196 -8.84 27.39 4.58
N ASP A 197 -7.70 26.68 4.45
CA ASP A 197 -6.99 26.06 5.57
C ASP A 197 -5.49 26.33 5.49
N GLU A 198 -4.97 27.15 6.40
CA GLU A 198 -3.54 27.53 6.45
C GLU A 198 -2.62 26.31 6.59
N ASN A 199 -3.05 25.24 7.28
CA ASN A 199 -2.27 24.03 7.41
C ASN A 199 -2.17 23.25 6.09
N LYS A 200 -3.23 23.28 5.28
CA LYS A 200 -3.17 22.73 3.93
C LYS A 200 -2.31 23.63 3.02
N ALA A 201 -2.57 24.93 3.02
CA ALA A 201 -1.86 25.90 2.17
C ALA A 201 -0.34 25.85 2.35
N ARG A 202 0.17 25.75 3.59
CA ARG A 202 1.62 25.66 3.88
C ARG A 202 2.32 24.44 3.28
N MET A 203 1.56 23.40 2.98
CA MET A 203 2.12 22.18 2.37
C MET A 203 2.39 22.34 0.88
N PHE A 204 1.72 23.28 0.23
CA PHE A 204 1.85 23.49 -1.21
C PHE A 204 2.85 24.60 -1.53
N VAL A 205 3.64 24.38 -2.59
CA VAL A 205 4.46 25.42 -3.17
C VAL A 205 3.55 26.35 -3.98
N PRO A 206 3.66 27.70 -3.84
CA PRO A 206 2.78 28.64 -4.55
C PRO A 206 2.92 28.60 -6.08
N ALA A 207 4.08 28.14 -6.58
CA ALA A 207 4.32 28.04 -8.03
C ALA A 207 3.63 26.79 -8.58
N VAL A 208 2.81 26.97 -9.60
CA VAL A 208 2.16 25.89 -10.35
C VAL A 208 3.10 25.38 -11.43
N GLU A 209 3.33 24.08 -11.49
CA GLU A 209 4.08 23.46 -12.59
C GLU A 209 3.12 23.23 -13.76
N GLN A 210 3.35 23.95 -14.86
CA GLN A 210 2.56 23.82 -16.08
C GLN A 210 3.24 22.83 -17.01
N VAL A 211 2.50 21.80 -17.43
CA VAL A 211 2.99 20.74 -18.31
C VAL A 211 2.13 20.69 -19.57
N GLU A 212 2.75 20.87 -20.75
CA GLU A 212 2.07 20.59 -22.01
C GLU A 212 2.12 19.08 -22.29
N TRP A 213 0.94 18.46 -22.40
CA TRP A 213 0.83 17.03 -22.64
C TRP A 213 -0.30 16.75 -23.64
N ARG A 214 0.06 16.15 -24.78
CA ARG A 214 -0.88 15.82 -25.89
C ARG A 214 -1.76 16.99 -26.32
N GLY A 215 -1.24 18.24 -26.30
CA GLY A 215 -1.98 19.45 -26.66
C GLY A 215 -2.85 20.03 -25.54
N HIS A 216 -2.81 19.47 -24.35
CA HIS A 216 -3.45 20.00 -23.15
C HIS A 216 -2.43 20.66 -22.23
N GLN A 217 -2.81 21.77 -21.62
CA GLN A 217 -2.04 22.42 -20.57
C GLN A 217 -2.50 21.84 -19.22
N LEU A 218 -1.64 21.11 -18.53
CA LEU A 218 -1.95 20.52 -17.22
C LEU A 218 -1.32 21.35 -16.10
N HIS A 219 -1.97 21.39 -14.93
CA HIS A 219 -1.55 22.12 -13.75
C HIS A 219 -1.21 21.15 -12.63
N LEU A 220 0.07 21.12 -12.25
CA LEU A 220 0.57 20.25 -11.20
C LEU A 220 1.00 21.09 -10.00
N HIS A 221 0.53 20.73 -8.82
CA HIS A 221 0.75 21.47 -7.59
C HIS A 221 1.65 20.67 -6.65
N ARG A 222 2.86 21.18 -6.40
CA ARG A 222 3.84 20.51 -5.56
C ARG A 222 3.43 20.59 -4.09
N ARG A 223 3.19 19.42 -3.49
CA ARG A 223 2.88 19.24 -2.07
C ARG A 223 4.07 18.64 -1.34
N ASN A 224 4.58 19.34 -0.33
CA ASN A 224 5.65 18.89 0.53
C ASN A 224 5.10 18.08 1.71
N TYR A 225 5.82 17.04 2.12
CA TYR A 225 5.42 16.21 3.27
C TYR A 225 5.85 16.77 4.62
N LEU A 226 6.79 17.72 4.64
CA LEU A 226 7.25 18.42 5.83
C LEU A 226 7.59 17.43 6.98
N GLU A 227 6.97 17.65 8.16
CA GLU A 227 7.18 16.85 9.36
C GLU A 227 6.69 15.40 9.23
N SER A 228 5.79 15.12 8.30
CA SER A 228 5.25 13.76 8.07
C SER A 228 6.33 12.74 7.71
N LEU A 229 7.45 13.18 7.11
CA LEU A 229 8.60 12.33 6.81
C LEU A 229 9.28 11.73 8.04
N GLN A 230 9.07 12.30 9.23
CA GLN A 230 9.65 11.83 10.48
C GLN A 230 8.75 10.79 11.18
N TRP A 231 7.54 10.61 10.69
CA TRP A 231 6.61 9.65 11.25
C TRP A 231 6.87 8.23 10.73
N SER A 232 7.03 7.26 11.64
CA SER A 232 7.32 5.85 11.30
C SER A 232 6.19 5.17 10.49
N GLY A 233 4.96 5.69 10.55
CA GLY A 233 3.82 5.25 9.77
C GLY A 233 3.69 5.93 8.41
N PHE A 234 4.64 6.80 8.01
CA PHE A 234 4.60 7.46 6.71
C PHE A 234 4.79 6.43 5.58
N CYS A 235 3.88 6.45 4.61
CA CYS A 235 3.85 5.53 3.46
C CYS A 235 3.72 6.25 2.10
N GLY A 236 4.02 7.56 2.06
CA GLY A 236 3.90 8.39 0.85
C GLY A 236 5.04 8.27 -0.15
N GLY A 237 5.85 7.21 -0.09
CA GLY A 237 6.98 7.00 -0.99
C GLY A 237 8.30 7.58 -0.48
N PRO A 238 9.40 7.43 -1.24
CA PRO A 238 10.74 7.85 -0.83
C PRO A 238 11.00 9.34 -1.00
N GLU A 239 10.16 10.04 -1.77
CA GLU A 239 10.35 11.45 -2.12
C GLU A 239 9.87 12.38 -1.00
N SER A 240 10.44 13.57 -0.92
CA SER A 240 10.05 14.58 0.08
C SER A 240 8.79 15.37 -0.29
N SER A 241 8.32 15.22 -1.52
CA SER A 241 7.14 15.88 -2.07
C SER A 241 6.51 15.07 -3.18
N ALA A 242 5.26 15.38 -3.50
CA ALA A 242 4.52 14.82 -4.64
C ALA A 242 3.87 15.93 -5.46
N LEU A 243 3.36 15.60 -6.62
CA LEU A 243 2.60 16.49 -7.49
C LEU A 243 1.11 16.13 -7.45
N TRP A 244 0.28 17.07 -7.06
CA TRP A 244 -1.17 16.91 -7.09
C TRP A 244 -1.71 17.53 -8.37
N MET A 245 -2.55 16.79 -9.06
CA MET A 245 -3.29 17.26 -10.24
C MET A 245 -4.54 18.03 -9.80
N GLU A 246 -5.03 18.92 -10.65
CA GLU A 246 -6.39 19.39 -10.58
C GLU A 246 -7.34 18.27 -11.05
N ARG A 247 -8.60 18.31 -10.59
CA ARG A 247 -9.58 17.25 -10.91
C ARG A 247 -9.84 17.14 -12.42
N ASP A 248 -9.99 18.25 -13.08
CA ASP A 248 -10.30 18.28 -14.52
C ASP A 248 -9.10 17.81 -15.36
N ASP A 249 -7.89 18.08 -14.92
CA ASP A 249 -6.66 17.59 -15.54
C ASP A 249 -6.56 16.06 -15.41
N LEU A 250 -6.92 15.48 -14.24
CA LEU A 250 -7.00 14.04 -14.05
C LEU A 250 -7.98 13.39 -15.03
N ILE A 251 -9.18 13.95 -15.16
CA ILE A 251 -10.21 13.46 -16.10
C ILE A 251 -9.74 13.59 -17.54
N THR A 252 -9.10 14.70 -17.90
CA THR A 252 -8.53 14.94 -19.22
C THR A 252 -7.47 13.89 -19.56
N VAL A 253 -6.51 13.65 -18.67
CA VAL A 253 -5.45 12.66 -18.89
C VAL A 253 -6.04 11.25 -19.07
N LEU A 254 -6.97 10.83 -18.22
CA LEU A 254 -7.62 9.51 -18.35
C LEU A 254 -8.36 9.38 -19.71
N THR A 255 -9.06 10.41 -20.11
CA THR A 255 -9.81 10.44 -21.40
C THR A 255 -8.86 10.32 -22.59
N GLU A 256 -7.78 11.08 -22.63
CA GLU A 256 -6.76 11.06 -23.68
C GLU A 256 -5.94 9.77 -23.72
N LEU A 257 -5.88 9.04 -22.61
CA LEU A 257 -5.31 7.69 -22.55
C LEU A 257 -6.27 6.59 -23.07
N GLY A 258 -7.48 7.00 -23.49
CA GLY A 258 -8.51 6.09 -23.98
C GLY A 258 -9.37 5.47 -22.88
N LEU A 259 -9.22 5.88 -21.63
CA LEU A 259 -10.04 5.47 -20.49
C LEU A 259 -11.20 6.46 -20.27
N GLY A 260 -11.93 6.75 -21.36
CA GLY A 260 -12.90 7.85 -21.39
C GLY A 260 -14.31 7.51 -20.88
N THR A 261 -14.59 6.26 -20.48
CA THR A 261 -15.82 5.92 -19.76
C THR A 261 -15.53 6.05 -18.27
N ILE A 262 -15.88 7.19 -17.68
CA ILE A 262 -15.52 7.52 -16.28
C ILE A 262 -16.79 7.53 -15.44
N THR A 263 -16.79 6.76 -14.37
CA THR A 263 -17.85 6.74 -13.34
C THR A 263 -17.24 7.19 -12.02
N VAL A 264 -17.86 8.17 -11.37
CA VAL A 264 -17.43 8.71 -10.08
C VAL A 264 -18.35 8.17 -8.99
N GLN A 265 -17.78 7.58 -7.94
CA GLN A 265 -18.51 7.15 -6.74
C GLN A 265 -18.69 8.31 -5.75
N ALA A 266 -17.61 9.01 -5.49
CA ALA A 266 -17.56 10.11 -4.53
C ALA A 266 -16.59 11.18 -5.01
N ASP A 267 -16.94 12.43 -4.75
CA ASP A 267 -16.12 13.61 -4.95
C ASP A 267 -16.31 14.47 -3.70
N ASP A 268 -15.33 14.41 -2.78
CA ASP A 268 -15.44 14.93 -1.43
C ASP A 268 -14.51 16.12 -1.23
N LEU A 269 -15.10 17.31 -1.19
CA LEU A 269 -14.38 18.57 -0.93
C LEU A 269 -14.13 18.80 0.57
N GLU A 270 -14.84 18.08 1.44
CA GLU A 270 -14.78 18.28 2.90
C GLU A 270 -13.79 17.32 3.57
N ASN A 271 -13.11 16.45 2.80
CA ASN A 271 -12.15 15.54 3.37
C ASN A 271 -11.05 16.28 4.15
N PRO A 272 -10.75 15.89 5.39
CA PRO A 272 -9.81 16.63 6.24
C PRO A 272 -8.39 16.75 5.66
N ASN A 273 -8.00 15.83 4.78
CA ASN A 273 -6.66 15.84 4.17
C ASN A 273 -6.59 16.56 2.80
N GLY A 274 -7.70 17.13 2.34
CA GLY A 274 -7.85 17.81 1.05
C GLY A 274 -8.88 17.13 0.16
N ALA A 275 -9.38 17.84 -0.84
CA ALA A 275 -10.36 17.32 -1.79
C ALA A 275 -9.92 15.96 -2.34
N CYS A 276 -10.86 15.02 -2.48
CA CYS A 276 -10.56 13.69 -2.99
C CYS A 276 -11.68 13.12 -3.85
N VAL A 277 -11.32 12.25 -4.76
CA VAL A 277 -12.25 11.59 -5.67
C VAL A 277 -12.02 10.08 -5.69
N MET A 278 -13.12 9.31 -5.75
CA MET A 278 -13.11 7.89 -6.10
C MET A 278 -13.77 7.70 -7.45
N LEU A 279 -13.04 7.15 -8.40
CA LEU A 279 -13.52 6.91 -9.75
C LEU A 279 -13.07 5.56 -10.33
N CYS A 280 -13.86 5.06 -11.28
CA CYS A 280 -13.47 4.03 -12.24
C CYS A 280 -13.41 4.64 -13.63
N ALA A 281 -12.35 4.36 -14.37
CA ALA A 281 -12.18 4.75 -15.76
C ALA A 281 -11.92 3.52 -16.62
N GLU A 282 -12.66 3.40 -17.71
CA GLU A 282 -12.65 2.22 -18.58
C GLU A 282 -12.40 2.62 -20.04
N ARG A 283 -11.68 1.77 -20.75
CA ARG A 283 -11.46 1.91 -22.19
C ARG A 283 -12.77 1.71 -22.94
N ARG A 284 -13.03 2.59 -23.91
CA ARG A 284 -14.19 2.51 -24.80
C ARG A 284 -14.02 1.40 -25.83
#